data_fad3404923432a2700686ccf6e0f948a
#
_entry.id   fad3404923432a2700686ccf6e0f948a
#
_cell.length_a   1.000
_cell.length_b   1.000
_cell.length_c   1.000
_cell.angle_alpha   90.00
_cell.angle_beta   90.00
_cell.angle_gamma   90.00
#
_symmetry.space_group_name_H-M   'P 1'
#
loop_
_entity.id
_entity.type
_entity.pdbx_description
1 polymer ?
#
loop_
_entity_poly.entity_id
_entity_poly.type
_entity_poly.pdbx_seq_one_letter_code
_entity_poly.pdbx_strand_id
1 'polypeptide(L)'
;LIAKALSHEPQILFLDEPTAGVDVELRQSMWQLVRTLRDSGVTIILTTHYIEEAQEMADRIGIIRKGELIVVEDKAVLMRKLGKKQLTLSLQTSLPAVPDALADLPLTLSDGGQTLVYTFDSQTDDTGIAPLLKRLAELHIDFKDLHSSESSLEDIFVSLVHSGEPSGGEPATTDTKEPA
;
A
#
# COMPACT_ATOMS: atom_id res chain seq x y z
N LEU A 1 24.11 13.91 14.49
CA LEU A 1 24.29 14.29 13.08
C LEU A 1 23.36 15.46 12.70
N ILE A 2 22.03 15.39 12.98
CA ILE A 2 21.03 16.41 12.61
C ILE A 2 21.36 17.79 13.20
N ALA A 3 21.72 17.87 14.51
CA ALA A 3 22.08 19.15 15.14
C ALA A 3 23.22 19.87 14.44
N LYS A 4 24.21 19.14 13.87
CA LYS A 4 25.29 19.73 13.08
C LYS A 4 24.78 20.29 11.75
N ALA A 5 23.85 19.59 11.08
CA ALA A 5 23.26 20.04 9.84
C ALA A 5 22.39 21.30 10.02
N LEU A 6 21.82 21.49 11.21
CA LEU A 6 20.98 22.65 11.55
C LEU A 6 21.77 23.89 12.02
N SER A 7 23.07 23.75 12.32
CA SER A 7 23.86 24.84 12.93
C SER A 7 23.99 26.11 12.08
N HIS A 8 23.69 26.03 10.79
CA HIS A 8 23.77 27.13 9.83
C HIS A 8 22.41 27.57 9.25
N GLU A 9 21.30 27.13 9.91
CA GLU A 9 19.91 27.49 9.55
C GLU A 9 19.61 27.24 8.05
N PRO A 10 19.73 26.01 7.55
CA PRO A 10 19.57 25.72 6.14
C PRO A 10 18.13 25.89 5.68
N GLN A 11 17.94 26.37 4.46
CA GLN A 11 16.61 26.40 3.80
C GLN A 11 16.21 25.02 3.23
N ILE A 12 17.22 24.17 2.94
CA ILE A 12 17.04 22.82 2.41
C ILE A 12 17.86 21.86 3.26
N LEU A 13 17.24 20.81 3.76
CA LEU A 13 17.84 19.79 4.60
C LEU A 13 17.73 18.42 3.91
N PHE A 14 18.87 17.74 3.70
CA PHE A 14 18.89 16.37 3.22
C PHE A 14 19.13 15.42 4.38
N LEU A 15 18.27 14.44 4.54
CA LEU A 15 18.34 13.40 5.56
C LEU A 15 18.32 12.03 4.88
N ASP A 16 19.45 11.33 4.96
CA ASP A 16 19.59 9.99 4.42
C ASP A 16 19.37 8.96 5.53
N GLU A 17 18.29 8.20 5.45
CA GLU A 17 17.86 7.19 6.43
C GLU A 17 18.02 7.63 7.90
N PRO A 18 17.48 8.78 8.31
CA PRO A 18 17.84 9.41 9.59
C PRO A 18 17.41 8.60 10.81
N THR A 19 16.51 7.64 10.66
CA THR A 19 15.97 6.80 11.74
C THR A 19 16.47 5.35 11.69
N ALA A 20 17.36 5.04 10.74
CA ALA A 20 17.94 3.69 10.64
C ALA A 20 18.70 3.31 11.92
N GLY A 21 18.33 2.16 12.51
CA GLY A 21 18.96 1.67 13.73
C GLY A 21 18.62 2.44 15.01
N VAL A 22 17.60 3.30 14.97
CA VAL A 22 17.15 4.12 16.10
C VAL A 22 15.96 3.43 16.79
N ASP A 23 15.92 3.49 18.13
CA ASP A 23 14.78 3.00 18.91
C ASP A 23 13.49 3.80 18.65
N VAL A 24 12.35 3.25 19.10
CA VAL A 24 11.01 3.80 18.80
C VAL A 24 10.82 5.20 19.39
N GLU A 25 11.30 5.46 20.62
CA GLU A 25 11.11 6.75 21.27
C GLU A 25 11.91 7.85 20.59
N LEU A 26 13.17 7.54 20.25
CA LEU A 26 14.03 8.50 19.56
C LEU A 26 13.54 8.73 18.13
N ARG A 27 13.01 7.71 17.45
CA ARG A 27 12.37 7.85 16.15
C ARG A 27 11.19 8.84 16.18
N GLN A 28 10.29 8.69 17.15
CA GLN A 28 9.16 9.60 17.33
C GLN A 28 9.61 11.05 17.59
N SER A 29 10.64 11.21 18.44
CA SER A 29 11.23 12.53 18.72
C SER A 29 11.83 13.17 17.47
N MET A 30 12.48 12.37 16.62
CA MET A 30 13.02 12.83 15.33
C MET A 30 11.91 13.22 14.36
N TRP A 31 10.83 12.47 14.27
CA TRP A 31 9.67 12.83 13.44
C TRP A 31 9.06 14.16 13.88
N GLN A 32 8.96 14.37 15.18
CA GLN A 32 8.46 15.63 15.72
C GLN A 32 9.37 16.82 15.36
N LEU A 33 10.69 16.61 15.43
CA LEU A 33 11.67 17.63 15.00
C LEU A 33 11.54 17.94 13.51
N VAL A 34 11.44 16.91 12.66
CA VAL A 34 11.28 17.05 11.21
C VAL A 34 10.01 17.84 10.88
N ARG A 35 8.88 17.52 11.53
CA ARG A 35 7.62 18.29 11.37
C ARG A 35 7.79 19.75 11.77
N THR A 36 8.42 20.03 12.92
CA THR A 36 8.66 21.40 13.38
C THR A 36 9.51 22.19 12.37
N LEU A 37 10.56 21.58 11.82
CA LEU A 37 11.41 22.22 10.81
C LEU A 37 10.65 22.50 9.51
N ARG A 38 9.86 21.53 9.03
CA ARG A 38 8.99 21.72 7.86
C ARG A 38 8.01 22.87 8.09
N ASP A 39 7.34 22.90 9.23
CA ASP A 39 6.35 23.91 9.58
C ASP A 39 6.97 25.31 9.74
N SER A 40 8.28 25.39 10.04
CA SER A 40 9.07 26.61 10.03
C SER A 40 9.54 27.06 8.62
N GLY A 41 9.20 26.28 7.57
CA GLY A 41 9.50 26.63 6.18
C GLY A 41 10.77 25.99 5.62
N VAL A 42 11.42 25.07 6.32
CA VAL A 42 12.57 24.32 5.81
C VAL A 42 12.09 23.25 4.82
N THR A 43 12.66 23.22 3.63
CA THR A 43 12.43 22.12 2.68
C THR A 43 13.27 20.91 3.10
N ILE A 44 12.60 19.77 3.32
CA ILE A 44 13.26 18.55 3.76
C ILE A 44 13.19 17.50 2.66
N ILE A 45 14.34 16.96 2.29
CA ILE A 45 14.45 15.81 1.38
C ILE A 45 14.95 14.64 2.24
N LEU A 46 14.08 13.65 2.41
CA LEU A 46 14.33 12.49 3.26
C LEU A 46 14.37 11.23 2.40
N THR A 47 15.40 10.39 2.58
CA THR A 47 15.37 9.01 2.07
C THR A 47 15.03 8.07 3.22
N THR A 48 14.22 7.07 2.95
CA THR A 48 13.88 6.00 3.90
C THR A 48 13.46 4.74 3.16
N HIS A 49 13.69 3.59 3.76
CA HIS A 49 13.11 2.31 3.33
C HIS A 49 11.91 1.91 4.20
N TYR A 50 11.56 2.72 5.20
CA TYR A 50 10.37 2.55 6.03
C TYR A 50 9.20 3.30 5.39
N ILE A 51 8.27 2.56 4.80
CA ILE A 51 7.11 3.14 4.09
C ILE A 51 6.22 3.95 5.05
N GLU A 52 6.11 3.51 6.31
CA GLU A 52 5.39 4.23 7.36
C GLU A 52 5.93 5.66 7.57
N GLU A 53 7.25 5.85 7.51
CA GLU A 53 7.85 7.18 7.63
C GLU A 53 7.46 8.10 6.48
N ALA A 54 7.49 7.58 5.26
CA ALA A 54 7.03 8.32 4.08
C ALA A 54 5.54 8.66 4.19
N GLN A 55 4.73 7.72 4.67
CA GLN A 55 3.30 7.91 4.86
C GLN A 55 2.99 8.99 5.90
N GLU A 56 3.75 9.02 7.00
CA GLU A 56 3.53 9.97 8.10
C GLU A 56 4.06 11.38 7.81
N MET A 57 5.21 11.49 7.17
CA MET A 57 5.95 12.76 7.10
C MET A 57 5.95 13.44 5.73
N ALA A 58 5.82 12.69 4.65
CA ALA A 58 5.98 13.26 3.32
C ALA A 58 4.74 14.01 2.84
N ASP A 59 4.94 15.15 2.20
CA ASP A 59 3.93 15.84 1.39
C ASP A 59 3.98 15.31 -0.05
N ARG A 60 5.20 15.03 -0.55
CA ARG A 60 5.46 14.44 -1.87
C ARG A 60 6.31 13.20 -1.72
N ILE A 61 6.07 12.20 -2.57
CA ILE A 61 6.75 10.91 -2.53
C ILE A 61 7.42 10.65 -3.87
N GLY A 62 8.70 10.28 -3.82
CA GLY A 62 9.45 9.73 -4.93
C GLY A 62 9.75 8.26 -4.67
N ILE A 63 9.42 7.37 -5.60
CA ILE A 63 9.72 5.94 -5.52
C ILE A 63 10.89 5.62 -6.45
N ILE A 64 11.95 5.04 -5.89
CA ILE A 64 13.13 4.61 -6.62
C ILE A 64 13.15 3.08 -6.67
N ARG A 65 13.38 2.52 -7.85
CA ARG A 65 13.53 1.09 -8.08
C ARG A 65 14.68 0.83 -9.03
N LYS A 66 15.61 -0.06 -8.65
CA LYS A 66 16.80 -0.42 -9.45
C LYS A 66 17.59 0.81 -9.95
N GLY A 67 17.65 1.87 -9.14
CA GLY A 67 18.36 3.12 -9.47
C GLY A 67 17.55 4.11 -10.34
N GLU A 68 16.33 3.76 -10.72
CA GLU A 68 15.46 4.62 -11.52
C GLU A 68 14.34 5.22 -10.65
N LEU A 69 14.06 6.50 -10.88
CA LEU A 69 12.95 7.20 -10.25
C LEU A 69 11.66 6.91 -11.04
N ILE A 70 10.81 6.00 -10.52
CA ILE A 70 9.63 5.51 -11.23
C ILE A 70 8.38 6.36 -11.04
N VAL A 71 8.29 7.10 -9.94
CA VAL A 71 7.20 8.05 -9.67
C VAL A 71 7.68 9.19 -8.79
N VAL A 72 7.20 10.40 -9.03
CA VAL A 72 7.26 11.55 -8.10
C VAL A 72 5.91 12.22 -8.12
N GLU A 73 5.20 12.17 -7.00
CA GLU A 73 3.85 12.70 -6.93
C GLU A 73 3.58 13.26 -5.52
N ASP A 74 2.60 14.14 -5.42
CA ASP A 74 1.98 14.50 -4.15
C ASP A 74 1.38 13.25 -3.49
N LYS A 75 1.59 13.08 -2.18
CA LYS A 75 1.12 11.90 -1.44
C LYS A 75 -0.40 11.70 -1.58
N ALA A 76 -1.17 12.77 -1.42
CA ALA A 76 -2.62 12.69 -1.52
C ALA A 76 -3.08 12.32 -2.94
N VAL A 77 -2.36 12.80 -3.97
CA VAL A 77 -2.62 12.45 -5.37
C VAL A 77 -2.25 10.99 -5.64
N LEU A 78 -1.10 10.53 -5.13
CA LEU A 78 -0.64 9.15 -5.26
C LEU A 78 -1.65 8.17 -4.62
N MET A 79 -2.05 8.45 -3.38
CA MET A 79 -3.04 7.66 -2.66
C MET A 79 -4.39 7.64 -3.39
N ARG A 80 -4.83 8.76 -3.94
CA ARG A 80 -6.09 8.83 -4.69
C ARG A 80 -6.04 8.09 -6.02
N LYS A 81 -4.91 8.19 -6.78
CA LYS A 81 -4.77 7.57 -8.12
C LYS A 81 -4.58 6.06 -8.06
N LEU A 82 -3.82 5.58 -7.08
CA LEU A 82 -3.38 4.18 -6.99
C LEU A 82 -3.98 3.43 -5.79
N GLY A 83 -4.51 4.15 -4.82
CA GLY A 83 -5.18 3.56 -3.67
C GLY A 83 -6.50 2.92 -4.07
N LYS A 84 -6.71 1.71 -3.59
CA LYS A 84 -7.99 0.99 -3.70
C LYS A 84 -8.64 0.98 -2.33
N LYS A 85 -9.95 1.04 -2.31
CA LYS A 85 -10.70 0.77 -1.07
C LYS A 85 -11.10 -0.69 -1.03
N GLN A 86 -11.05 -1.24 0.16
CA GLN A 86 -11.45 -2.62 0.41
C GLN A 86 -12.55 -2.64 1.47
N LEU A 87 -13.57 -3.44 1.20
CA LEU A 87 -14.57 -3.80 2.17
C LEU A 87 -14.33 -5.25 2.55
N THR A 88 -13.96 -5.47 3.80
CA THR A 88 -13.69 -6.78 4.37
C THR A 88 -14.90 -7.22 5.18
N LEU A 89 -15.47 -8.37 4.84
CA LEU A 89 -16.61 -8.97 5.55
C LEU A 89 -16.15 -10.26 6.22
N SER A 90 -16.29 -10.35 7.54
CA SER A 90 -16.08 -11.58 8.30
C SER A 90 -17.34 -12.42 8.24
N LEU A 91 -17.31 -13.53 7.51
CA LEU A 91 -18.48 -14.37 7.26
C LEU A 91 -18.88 -15.19 8.51
N GLN A 92 -20.17 -15.46 8.67
CA GLN A 92 -20.63 -16.38 9.72
C GLN A 92 -20.31 -17.83 9.38
N THR A 93 -20.42 -18.19 8.10
CA THR A 93 -20.09 -19.53 7.59
C THR A 93 -19.06 -19.39 6.49
N SER A 94 -18.01 -20.22 6.53
CA SER A 94 -16.97 -20.19 5.51
C SER A 94 -17.50 -20.62 4.15
N LEU A 95 -17.04 -19.94 3.11
CA LEU A 95 -17.37 -20.29 1.72
C LEU A 95 -16.20 -21.05 1.09
N PRO A 96 -16.43 -22.13 0.36
CA PRO A 96 -15.39 -22.89 -0.35
C PRO A 96 -14.84 -22.12 -1.57
N ALA A 97 -15.65 -21.27 -2.18
CA ALA A 97 -15.29 -20.40 -3.30
C ALA A 97 -16.26 -19.22 -3.37
N VAL A 98 -15.89 -18.19 -4.12
CA VAL A 98 -16.82 -17.07 -4.44
C VAL A 98 -17.95 -17.64 -5.31
N PRO A 99 -19.22 -17.44 -4.92
CA PRO A 99 -20.36 -17.92 -5.71
C PRO A 99 -20.37 -17.32 -7.13
N ASP A 100 -20.79 -18.10 -8.12
CA ASP A 100 -20.91 -17.65 -9.52
C ASP A 100 -21.78 -16.42 -9.68
N ALA A 101 -22.82 -16.27 -8.85
CA ALA A 101 -23.68 -15.09 -8.82
C ALA A 101 -22.97 -13.79 -8.40
N LEU A 102 -21.75 -13.87 -7.89
CA LEU A 102 -20.90 -12.74 -7.49
C LEU A 102 -19.60 -12.67 -8.31
N ALA A 103 -19.40 -13.52 -9.31
CA ALA A 103 -18.16 -13.63 -10.08
C ALA A 103 -17.86 -12.38 -10.93
N ASP A 104 -18.86 -11.54 -11.18
CA ASP A 104 -18.73 -10.24 -11.86
C ASP A 104 -18.11 -9.14 -10.99
N LEU A 105 -18.01 -9.38 -9.68
CA LEU A 105 -17.46 -8.42 -8.72
C LEU A 105 -16.01 -8.76 -8.36
N PRO A 106 -15.15 -7.74 -8.10
CA PRO A 106 -13.77 -7.96 -7.68
C PRO A 106 -13.71 -8.44 -6.22
N LEU A 107 -14.08 -9.69 -6.02
CA LEU A 107 -14.16 -10.37 -4.73
C LEU A 107 -13.04 -11.40 -4.60
N THR A 108 -12.45 -11.47 -3.43
CA THR A 108 -11.50 -12.53 -3.05
C THR A 108 -11.87 -13.12 -1.70
N LEU A 109 -11.60 -14.42 -1.53
CA LEU A 109 -11.74 -15.11 -0.25
C LEU A 109 -10.37 -15.29 0.39
N SER A 110 -10.27 -15.06 1.69
CA SER A 110 -9.11 -15.32 2.53
C SER A 110 -9.51 -16.10 3.79
N ASP A 111 -8.53 -16.43 4.62
CA ASP A 111 -8.72 -17.14 5.89
C ASP A 111 -9.54 -18.44 5.77
N GLY A 112 -9.25 -19.23 4.74
CA GLY A 112 -9.98 -20.48 4.51
C GLY A 112 -11.47 -20.27 4.17
N GLY A 113 -11.80 -19.13 3.54
CA GLY A 113 -13.15 -18.80 3.14
C GLY A 113 -14.00 -18.11 4.23
N GLN A 114 -13.39 -17.70 5.34
CA GLN A 114 -14.07 -16.98 6.43
C GLN A 114 -14.13 -15.47 6.19
N THR A 115 -13.27 -14.96 5.32
CA THR A 115 -13.18 -13.52 5.03
C THR A 115 -13.41 -13.27 3.55
N LEU A 116 -14.40 -12.43 3.23
CA LEU A 116 -14.69 -11.97 1.88
C LEU A 116 -14.21 -10.54 1.74
N VAL A 117 -13.34 -10.28 0.76
CA VAL A 117 -12.77 -8.96 0.50
C VAL A 117 -13.28 -8.45 -0.85
N TYR A 118 -13.93 -7.32 -0.83
CA TYR A 118 -14.39 -6.58 -2.00
C TYR A 118 -13.48 -5.38 -2.24
N THR A 119 -12.83 -5.33 -3.40
CA THR A 119 -11.94 -4.21 -3.77
C THR A 119 -12.66 -3.28 -4.76
N PHE A 120 -12.71 -1.99 -4.46
CA PHE A 120 -13.38 -1.01 -5.30
C PHE A 120 -12.56 0.27 -5.47
N ASP A 121 -12.87 1.03 -6.51
CA ASP A 121 -12.20 2.31 -6.77
C ASP A 121 -12.78 3.40 -5.85
N SER A 122 -11.89 4.16 -5.22
CA SER A 122 -12.27 5.27 -4.35
C SER A 122 -12.75 6.51 -5.10
N GLN A 123 -12.57 6.55 -6.42
CA GLN A 123 -12.87 7.72 -7.25
C GLN A 123 -14.31 7.72 -7.82
N THR A 124 -15.01 6.60 -7.72
CA THR A 124 -16.39 6.50 -8.21
C THR A 124 -17.39 6.84 -7.11
N ASP A 125 -18.38 7.68 -7.44
CA ASP A 125 -19.50 7.97 -6.52
C ASP A 125 -20.32 6.70 -6.22
N ASP A 126 -20.34 5.74 -7.14
CA ASP A 126 -20.95 4.42 -6.94
C ASP A 126 -19.87 3.41 -6.53
N THR A 127 -19.78 3.16 -5.25
CA THR A 127 -18.82 2.19 -4.67
C THR A 127 -19.21 0.73 -4.90
N GLY A 128 -20.41 0.44 -5.40
CA GLY A 128 -20.94 -0.93 -5.55
C GLY A 128 -21.22 -1.67 -4.23
N ILE A 129 -21.01 -1.03 -3.08
CA ILE A 129 -21.20 -1.68 -1.76
C ILE A 129 -22.67 -2.05 -1.53
N ALA A 130 -23.59 -1.13 -1.79
CA ALA A 130 -25.00 -1.38 -1.57
C ALA A 130 -25.56 -2.52 -2.45
N PRO A 131 -25.27 -2.60 -3.76
CA PRO A 131 -25.56 -3.77 -4.58
C PRO A 131 -24.94 -5.06 -4.07
N LEU A 132 -23.66 -5.03 -3.63
CA LEU A 132 -22.99 -6.20 -3.06
C LEU A 132 -23.74 -6.73 -1.83
N LEU A 133 -24.04 -5.87 -0.85
CA LEU A 133 -24.71 -6.27 0.38
C LEU A 133 -26.11 -6.86 0.09
N LYS A 134 -26.82 -6.31 -0.90
CA LYS A 134 -28.12 -6.84 -1.33
C LYS A 134 -27.98 -8.25 -1.92
N ARG A 135 -27.00 -8.47 -2.81
CA ARG A 135 -26.73 -9.80 -3.40
C ARG A 135 -26.32 -10.83 -2.34
N LEU A 136 -25.50 -10.43 -1.34
CA LEU A 136 -25.14 -11.32 -0.23
C LEU A 136 -26.38 -11.74 0.56
N ALA A 137 -27.30 -10.82 0.84
CA ALA A 137 -28.55 -11.13 1.52
C ALA A 137 -29.45 -12.08 0.69
N GLU A 138 -29.55 -11.87 -0.63
CA GLU A 138 -30.33 -12.75 -1.55
C GLU A 138 -29.71 -14.17 -1.61
N LEU A 139 -28.41 -14.30 -1.45
CA LEU A 139 -27.69 -15.58 -1.39
C LEU A 139 -27.64 -16.20 0.01
N HIS A 140 -28.26 -15.57 1.01
CA HIS A 140 -28.23 -15.98 2.42
C HIS A 140 -26.79 -16.12 2.97
N ILE A 141 -25.89 -15.23 2.52
CA ILE A 141 -24.53 -15.16 3.01
C ILE A 141 -24.48 -14.11 4.12
N ASP A 142 -24.44 -14.58 5.35
CA ASP A 142 -24.41 -13.74 6.55
C ASP A 142 -22.97 -13.44 6.97
N PHE A 143 -22.74 -12.24 7.50
CA PHE A 143 -21.44 -11.81 8.05
C PHE A 143 -21.60 -11.34 9.50
N LYS A 144 -20.51 -11.46 10.26
CA LYS A 144 -20.44 -11.06 11.69
C LYS A 144 -19.99 -9.63 11.84
N ASP A 145 -19.09 -9.20 10.94
CA ASP A 145 -18.43 -7.90 11.00
C ASP A 145 -18.14 -7.40 9.59
N LEU A 146 -18.07 -6.08 9.47
CA LEU A 146 -17.80 -5.38 8.23
C LEU A 146 -16.83 -4.24 8.52
N HIS A 147 -15.67 -4.25 7.85
CA HIS A 147 -14.64 -3.23 7.99
C HIS A 147 -14.28 -2.66 6.63
N SER A 148 -14.22 -1.32 6.53
CA SER A 148 -13.70 -0.64 5.33
C SER A 148 -12.30 -0.12 5.60
N SER A 149 -11.37 -0.45 4.71
CA SER A 149 -10.00 0.04 4.73
C SER A 149 -9.62 0.69 3.42
N GLU A 150 -8.69 1.61 3.46
CA GLU A 150 -8.03 2.16 2.27
C GLU A 150 -6.67 1.50 2.12
N SER A 151 -6.22 1.33 0.88
CA SER A 151 -4.86 0.85 0.61
C SER A 151 -3.84 1.73 1.32
N SER A 152 -2.88 1.09 1.94
CA SER A 152 -1.70 1.76 2.48
C SER A 152 -0.74 2.20 1.37
N LEU A 153 0.19 3.08 1.70
CA LEU A 153 1.28 3.40 0.78
C LEU A 153 2.14 2.17 0.47
N GLU A 154 2.19 1.20 1.38
CA GLU A 154 2.87 -0.09 1.20
C GLU A 154 2.22 -0.91 0.08
N ASP A 155 0.88 -1.02 0.07
CA ASP A 155 0.14 -1.73 -0.98
C ASP A 155 0.40 -1.10 -2.35
N ILE A 156 0.42 0.24 -2.40
CA ILE A 156 0.73 0.98 -3.62
C ILE A 156 2.16 0.71 -4.07
N PHE A 157 3.13 0.76 -3.15
CA PHE A 157 4.53 0.48 -3.42
C PHE A 157 4.71 -0.93 -3.98
N VAL A 158 4.13 -1.93 -3.32
CA VAL A 158 4.18 -3.34 -3.75
C VAL A 158 3.59 -3.48 -5.16
N SER A 159 2.46 -2.84 -5.45
CA SER A 159 1.83 -2.89 -6.77
C SER A 159 2.72 -2.28 -7.86
N LEU A 160 3.37 -1.15 -7.60
CA LEU A 160 4.27 -0.48 -8.53
C LEU A 160 5.55 -1.29 -8.78
N VAL A 161 6.06 -1.95 -7.75
CA VAL A 161 7.26 -2.78 -7.87
C VAL A 161 6.97 -4.06 -8.68
N HIS A 162 5.83 -4.71 -8.50
CA HIS A 162 5.47 -5.94 -9.22
C HIS A 162 4.98 -5.68 -10.64
N SER A 163 4.31 -4.56 -10.90
CA SER A 163 3.79 -4.22 -12.25
C SER A 163 4.89 -4.02 -13.31
N GLY A 164 6.15 -3.98 -12.91
CA GLY A 164 7.30 -3.84 -13.81
C GLY A 164 8.12 -5.11 -14.03
N GLU A 165 7.69 -6.26 -13.54
CA GLU A 165 8.30 -7.54 -13.91
C GLU A 165 7.49 -8.17 -15.06
N PRO A 166 8.12 -8.40 -16.25
CA PRO A 166 7.50 -9.24 -17.24
C PRO A 166 7.34 -10.63 -16.61
N SER A 167 6.15 -11.20 -16.69
CA SER A 167 5.89 -12.57 -16.27
C SER A 167 6.92 -13.48 -16.96
N GLY A 168 7.97 -13.81 -16.22
CA GLY A 168 9.02 -14.71 -16.68
C GLY A 168 8.40 -16.09 -16.85
N GLY A 169 8.33 -16.52 -18.11
CA GLY A 169 7.91 -17.85 -18.48
C GLY A 169 8.75 -18.87 -17.73
N GLU A 170 8.09 -19.92 -17.30
CA GLU A 170 8.67 -21.15 -16.84
C GLU A 170 9.81 -21.60 -17.76
N PRO A 171 11.00 -21.98 -17.25
CA PRO A 171 12.00 -22.62 -18.09
C PRO A 171 11.47 -24.02 -18.47
N ALA A 172 11.19 -24.19 -19.76
CA ALA A 172 10.92 -25.50 -20.34
C ALA A 172 12.11 -26.43 -20.03
N THR A 173 11.88 -27.44 -19.21
CA THR A 173 12.79 -28.55 -19.01
C THR A 173 12.93 -29.30 -20.32
N THR A 174 13.98 -29.06 -21.07
CA THR A 174 14.42 -29.90 -22.17
C THR A 174 15.01 -31.17 -21.59
N ASP A 175 14.19 -32.20 -21.62
CA ASP A 175 14.60 -33.61 -21.41
C ASP A 175 15.49 -34.05 -22.59
N THR A 176 16.80 -33.96 -22.41
CA THR A 176 17.77 -34.46 -23.39
C THR A 176 17.98 -35.95 -23.12
N LYS A 177 17.21 -36.76 -23.80
CA LYS A 177 17.39 -38.22 -23.88
C LYS A 177 18.59 -38.50 -24.79
N GLU A 178 19.67 -38.96 -24.20
CA GLU A 178 20.86 -39.49 -24.89
C GLU A 178 20.55 -40.91 -25.41
N PRO A 179 20.79 -41.24 -26.69
CA PRO A 179 20.72 -42.61 -27.17
C PRO A 179 22.07 -43.31 -27.02
N ALA A 180 21.99 -44.62 -26.74
CA ALA A 180 23.04 -45.63 -26.55
C ALA A 180 24.08 -45.74 -27.65
#